data_8e9d8c8d3b2584925062e7d7b3af40a9
#
_entry.id   8e9d8c8d3b2584925062e7d7b3af40a9
#
_cell.length_a   1.000
_cell.length_b   1.000
_cell.length_c   1.000
_cell.angle_alpha   90.00
_cell.angle_beta   90.00
_cell.angle_gamma   90.00
#
_symmetry.space_group_name_H-M   'P 1'
#
loop_
_entity.id
_entity.type
_entity.pdbx_description
1 polymer ?
#
loop_
_entity_poly.entity_id
_entity_poly.type
_entity_poly.pdbx_seq_one_letter_code
_entity_poly.pdbx_strand_id
1 'polypeptide(L)'
;GYVYIHYCKRKIGVKAKYDKLNYDMLKELAELLASYKEKYHITLEMGRYLAADCGVYVTGVADIKTNKGQQYIIVDGGINHVNYYGQTMAMKIPAYSYVKADGTIVRDKNISDTLAGTDDEKWTICGSLCTVADLIVKNLPIGKPQTGDKIIFYNIGAYSITEGIYLFLSRRMPVITAYNEDGSVELYRDVTATDTINSRIYVK
;
A
#
# COMPACT_ATOMS: atom_id res chain seq x y z
N GLY A 1 -26.55 -1.38 24.77
CA GLY A 1 -26.11 -2.11 23.56
C GLY A 1 -24.97 -1.39 22.90
N TYR A 2 -24.15 -2.12 22.15
CA TYR A 2 -23.05 -1.57 21.36
C TYR A 2 -23.50 -1.49 19.90
N VAL A 3 -23.25 -0.36 19.26
CA VAL A 3 -23.50 -0.19 17.83
C VAL A 3 -22.14 0.00 17.14
N TYR A 4 -21.80 -0.91 16.23
CA TYR A 4 -20.60 -0.84 15.41
C TYR A 4 -20.98 -0.26 14.05
N ILE A 5 -20.34 0.84 13.68
CA ILE A 5 -20.56 1.48 12.39
C ILE A 5 -19.32 1.26 11.53
N HIS A 6 -19.48 0.44 10.49
CA HIS A 6 -18.49 0.29 9.46
C HIS A 6 -18.82 1.22 8.30
N TYR A 7 -18.12 2.36 8.22
CA TYR A 7 -18.39 3.34 7.19
C TYR A 7 -17.77 2.92 5.87
N CYS A 8 -18.61 2.50 4.92
CA CYS A 8 -18.24 2.26 3.55
C CYS A 8 -19.20 3.02 2.62
N LYS A 9 -18.76 4.15 2.08
CA LYS A 9 -19.56 4.90 1.10
C LYS A 9 -19.47 4.21 -0.25
N ARG A 10 -20.51 3.44 -0.60
CA ARG A 10 -20.69 2.86 -1.93
C ARG A 10 -21.75 3.65 -2.69
N LYS A 11 -21.36 4.47 -3.66
CA LYS A 11 -22.32 5.00 -4.62
C LYS A 11 -22.64 3.92 -5.64
N ILE A 12 -23.91 3.47 -5.64
CA ILE A 12 -24.43 2.53 -6.64
C ILE A 12 -24.58 3.30 -7.96
N GLY A 13 -23.98 2.81 -9.03
CA GLY A 13 -24.26 3.26 -10.40
C GLY A 13 -23.29 4.27 -11.02
N VAL A 14 -22.24 4.72 -10.33
CA VAL A 14 -21.13 5.51 -10.90
C VAL A 14 -19.84 4.77 -10.64
N LYS A 15 -18.88 4.79 -11.61
CA LYS A 15 -17.49 4.32 -11.35
C LYS A 15 -17.09 4.85 -9.99
N ALA A 16 -16.93 3.96 -9.02
CA ALA A 16 -16.76 4.35 -7.64
C ALA A 16 -15.42 5.08 -7.50
N LYS A 17 -15.45 6.40 -7.52
CA LYS A 17 -14.38 7.23 -7.02
C LYS A 17 -14.42 7.02 -5.50
N TYR A 18 -13.45 6.30 -4.97
CA TYR A 18 -13.32 6.14 -3.54
C TYR A 18 -12.80 7.45 -2.97
N ASP A 19 -13.70 8.32 -2.56
CA ASP A 19 -13.32 9.53 -1.86
C ASP A 19 -12.74 9.12 -0.51
N LYS A 20 -11.57 9.66 -0.19
CA LYS A 20 -10.97 9.53 1.13
C LYS A 20 -11.94 10.17 2.14
N LEU A 21 -12.16 9.50 3.26
CA LEU A 21 -12.91 10.08 4.37
C LEU A 21 -12.18 11.35 4.83
N ASN A 22 -12.88 12.47 4.89
CA ASN A 22 -12.35 13.76 5.30
C ASN A 22 -13.05 14.29 6.56
N TYR A 23 -12.55 15.40 7.10
CA TYR A 23 -13.06 16.00 8.32
C TYR A 23 -14.54 16.40 8.22
N ASP A 24 -14.99 16.95 7.09
CA ASP A 24 -16.38 17.39 6.91
C ASP A 24 -17.34 16.20 6.93
N MET A 25 -16.94 15.07 6.30
CA MET A 25 -17.71 13.82 6.36
C MET A 25 -17.81 13.25 7.77
N LEU A 26 -16.76 13.41 8.58
CA LEU A 26 -16.77 13.02 9.99
C LEU A 26 -17.70 13.92 10.82
N LYS A 27 -17.72 15.20 10.53
CA LYS A 27 -18.62 16.16 11.18
C LYS A 27 -20.08 15.81 10.90
N GLU A 28 -20.45 15.57 9.65
CA GLU A 28 -21.79 15.12 9.27
C GLU A 28 -22.17 13.82 9.99
N LEU A 29 -21.26 12.85 10.06
CA LEU A 29 -21.48 11.59 10.78
C LEU A 29 -21.69 11.84 12.29
N ALA A 30 -20.87 12.70 12.91
CA ALA A 30 -20.98 13.03 14.31
C ALA A 30 -22.32 13.72 14.64
N GLU A 31 -22.78 14.62 13.78
CA GLU A 31 -24.08 15.28 13.91
C GLU A 31 -25.23 14.27 13.79
N LEU A 32 -25.16 13.36 12.82
CA LEU A 32 -26.16 12.29 12.68
C LEU A 32 -26.23 11.39 13.91
N LEU A 33 -25.08 11.09 14.52
CA LEU A 33 -25.00 10.18 15.68
C LEU A 33 -25.29 10.87 17.00
N ALA A 34 -25.31 12.21 17.06
CA ALA A 34 -25.48 12.97 18.30
C ALA A 34 -26.76 12.59 19.08
N SER A 35 -27.86 12.32 18.39
CA SER A 35 -29.13 11.93 19.01
C SER A 35 -29.14 10.54 19.62
N TYR A 36 -28.17 9.70 19.25
CA TYR A 36 -28.08 8.29 19.69
C TYR A 36 -27.13 8.10 20.87
N LYS A 37 -26.18 9.03 21.08
CA LYS A 37 -25.10 8.88 22.09
C LYS A 37 -25.63 8.76 23.53
N GLU A 38 -26.80 9.31 23.82
CA GLU A 38 -27.40 9.22 25.16
C GLU A 38 -28.04 7.85 25.44
N LYS A 39 -28.44 7.13 24.39
CA LYS A 39 -29.10 5.84 24.48
C LYS A 39 -28.17 4.66 24.25
N TYR A 40 -27.06 4.90 23.51
CA TYR A 40 -26.16 3.83 23.04
C TYR A 40 -24.72 4.23 23.26
N HIS A 41 -23.91 3.23 23.60
CA HIS A 41 -22.47 3.37 23.46
C HIS A 41 -22.09 3.17 21.98
N ILE A 42 -21.56 4.20 21.35
CA ILE A 42 -21.23 4.18 19.91
C ILE A 42 -19.73 4.02 19.76
N THR A 43 -19.31 3.00 19.03
CA THR A 43 -17.91 2.76 18.66
C THR A 43 -17.78 2.91 17.15
N LEU A 44 -16.80 3.70 16.70
CA LEU A 44 -16.44 3.84 15.29
C LEU A 44 -15.16 3.05 15.00
N GLU A 45 -15.25 2.14 14.05
CA GLU A 45 -14.08 1.38 13.58
C GLU A 45 -13.46 2.09 12.39
N MET A 46 -12.39 2.86 12.62
CA MET A 46 -11.79 3.77 11.64
C MET A 46 -10.26 3.63 11.56
N GLY A 47 -9.72 2.45 11.87
CA GLY A 47 -8.28 2.24 11.96
C GLY A 47 -7.50 2.68 10.72
N ARG A 48 -7.99 2.37 9.52
CA ARG A 48 -7.35 2.81 8.27
C ARG A 48 -7.39 4.32 8.09
N TYR A 49 -8.48 4.97 8.46
CA TYR A 49 -8.57 6.44 8.42
C TYR A 49 -7.52 7.10 9.31
N LEU A 50 -7.28 6.55 10.49
CA LEU A 50 -6.35 7.11 11.45
C LEU A 50 -4.88 6.84 11.13
N ALA A 51 -4.56 5.71 10.51
CA ALA A 51 -3.19 5.23 10.41
C ALA A 51 -2.67 5.05 8.96
N ALA A 52 -3.50 5.08 7.92
CA ALA A 52 -3.02 4.79 6.57
C ALA A 52 -1.95 5.78 6.10
N ASP A 53 -2.16 7.07 6.35
CA ASP A 53 -1.30 8.14 5.85
C ASP A 53 0.07 8.21 6.54
N CYS A 54 0.25 7.56 7.70
CA CYS A 54 1.51 7.62 8.43
C CYS A 54 2.60 6.72 7.83
N GLY A 55 2.30 5.91 6.81
CA GLY A 55 3.25 4.99 6.25
C GLY A 55 3.37 5.03 4.74
N VAL A 56 4.59 4.84 4.27
CA VAL A 56 4.93 4.64 2.85
C VAL A 56 5.73 3.37 2.69
N TYR A 57 5.63 2.74 1.52
CA TYR A 57 6.45 1.59 1.16
C TYR A 57 7.32 1.95 -0.02
N VAL A 58 8.63 1.85 0.15
CA VAL A 58 9.63 2.10 -0.89
C VAL A 58 10.16 0.76 -1.38
N THR A 59 10.15 0.54 -2.68
CA THR A 59 10.69 -0.66 -3.31
C THR A 59 11.47 -0.31 -4.57
N GLY A 60 12.52 -1.06 -4.86
CA GLY A 60 13.39 -0.86 -6.01
C GLY A 60 12.96 -1.71 -7.20
N VAL A 61 13.13 -1.17 -8.39
CA VAL A 61 12.99 -1.91 -9.65
C VAL A 61 14.18 -2.84 -9.81
N ALA A 62 13.95 -4.14 -9.68
CA ALA A 62 14.98 -5.17 -9.79
C ALA A 62 15.14 -5.69 -11.23
N ASP A 63 14.03 -5.81 -11.96
CA ASP A 63 14.05 -6.30 -13.35
C ASP A 63 12.83 -5.77 -14.13
N ILE A 64 12.95 -5.75 -15.45
CA ILE A 64 11.93 -5.29 -16.38
C ILE A 64 11.83 -6.27 -17.53
N LYS A 65 10.60 -6.65 -17.89
CA LYS A 65 10.41 -7.54 -19.04
C LYS A 65 9.08 -7.31 -19.74
N THR A 66 9.07 -7.66 -21.02
CA THR A 66 7.84 -7.73 -21.81
C THR A 66 7.57 -9.19 -22.17
N ASN A 67 6.33 -9.63 -21.95
CA ASN A 67 5.90 -10.97 -22.31
C ASN A 67 4.49 -10.91 -22.94
N LYS A 68 4.34 -11.47 -24.14
CA LYS A 68 3.07 -11.50 -24.88
C LYS A 68 2.39 -10.13 -25.01
N GLY A 69 3.18 -9.08 -25.24
CA GLY A 69 2.68 -7.71 -25.35
C GLY A 69 2.33 -7.03 -24.03
N GLN A 70 2.52 -7.67 -22.89
CA GLN A 70 2.35 -7.08 -21.58
C GLN A 70 3.69 -6.71 -20.96
N GLN A 71 3.71 -5.58 -20.27
CA GLN A 71 4.90 -5.01 -19.66
C GLN A 71 4.88 -5.27 -18.15
N TYR A 72 6.02 -5.74 -17.60
CA TYR A 72 6.18 -6.13 -16.21
C TYR A 72 7.40 -5.47 -15.59
N ILE A 73 7.23 -4.93 -14.40
CA ILE A 73 8.30 -4.55 -13.49
C ILE A 73 8.34 -5.57 -12.36
N ILE A 74 9.52 -6.11 -12.07
CA ILE A 74 9.77 -6.94 -10.90
C ILE A 74 10.48 -6.06 -9.87
N VAL A 75 9.90 -5.94 -8.67
CA VAL A 75 10.49 -5.19 -7.58
C VAL A 75 11.20 -6.11 -6.59
N ASP A 76 12.11 -5.55 -5.79
CA ASP A 76 12.90 -6.27 -4.78
C ASP A 76 12.08 -6.76 -3.57
N GLY A 77 10.89 -6.21 -3.37
CA GLY A 77 9.93 -6.66 -2.36
C GLY A 77 8.76 -7.44 -2.95
N GLY A 78 7.57 -7.25 -2.39
CA GLY A 78 6.34 -7.90 -2.85
C GLY A 78 5.30 -8.04 -1.75
N ILE A 79 4.37 -8.98 -1.93
CA ILE A 79 3.32 -9.26 -0.95
C ILE A 79 3.84 -9.88 0.36
N ASN A 80 5.09 -10.31 0.39
CA ASN A 80 5.78 -10.68 1.63
C ASN A 80 6.16 -9.48 2.50
N HIS A 81 6.25 -8.29 1.92
CA HIS A 81 6.53 -7.05 2.65
C HIS A 81 5.26 -6.31 3.04
N VAL A 82 4.30 -6.25 2.14
CA VAL A 82 3.07 -5.48 2.34
C VAL A 82 1.87 -6.17 1.71
N ASN A 83 0.74 -6.13 2.38
CA ASN A 83 -0.56 -6.38 1.78
C ASN A 83 -1.24 -5.03 1.55
N TYR A 84 -1.24 -4.57 0.30
CA TYR A 84 -1.78 -3.26 -0.01
C TYR A 84 -3.30 -3.28 -0.17
N TYR A 85 -4.00 -2.28 0.36
CA TYR A 85 -5.46 -2.16 0.29
C TYR A 85 -6.01 -2.04 -1.14
N GLY A 86 -5.55 -2.29 -2.10
CA GLY A 86 -6.02 -2.35 -3.48
C GLY A 86 -5.49 -3.56 -4.18
N GLN A 87 -4.64 -4.29 -3.48
CA GLN A 87 -3.95 -5.45 -3.97
C GLN A 87 -4.88 -6.64 -4.18
N THR A 88 -5.92 -6.77 -3.34
CA THR A 88 -6.96 -7.76 -3.55
C THR A 88 -7.53 -7.58 -4.95
N MET A 89 -7.18 -8.51 -5.85
CA MET A 89 -7.51 -8.52 -7.26
C MET A 89 -6.77 -7.48 -8.13
N ALA A 90 -5.78 -6.75 -7.60
CA ALA A 90 -4.99 -5.72 -8.31
C ALA A 90 -5.86 -4.71 -9.09
N MET A 91 -7.03 -4.36 -8.54
CA MET A 91 -8.03 -3.53 -9.23
C MET A 91 -7.90 -2.04 -8.97
N LYS A 92 -7.08 -1.65 -7.99
CA LYS A 92 -6.89 -0.25 -7.63
C LYS A 92 -5.48 0.20 -7.91
N ILE A 93 -5.35 1.39 -8.45
CA ILE A 93 -4.05 2.04 -8.56
C ILE A 93 -3.85 2.81 -7.26
N PRO A 94 -2.78 2.50 -6.49
CA PRO A 94 -2.46 3.21 -5.27
C PRO A 94 -1.98 4.64 -5.58
N ALA A 95 -2.00 5.51 -4.58
CA ALA A 95 -1.21 6.72 -4.62
C ALA A 95 0.28 6.32 -4.60
N TYR A 96 1.06 6.82 -5.54
CA TYR A 96 2.47 6.46 -5.69
C TYR A 96 3.29 7.61 -6.23
N SER A 97 4.59 7.57 -5.94
CA SER A 97 5.61 8.36 -6.63
C SER A 97 6.57 7.44 -7.36
N TYR A 98 7.15 7.93 -8.44
CA TYR A 98 8.17 7.24 -9.19
C TYR A 98 9.44 8.07 -9.25
N VAL A 99 10.55 7.47 -8.86
CA VAL A 99 11.84 8.14 -8.67
C VAL A 99 12.92 7.38 -9.43
N LYS A 100 13.70 8.08 -10.23
CA LYS A 100 14.85 7.52 -10.94
C LYS A 100 15.96 7.11 -9.97
N ALA A 101 16.86 6.25 -10.44
CA ALA A 101 18.02 5.81 -9.66
C ALA A 101 18.89 6.97 -9.16
N ASP A 102 18.94 8.08 -9.90
CA ASP A 102 19.68 9.30 -9.56
C ASP A 102 18.93 10.22 -8.57
N GLY A 103 17.73 9.84 -8.14
CA GLY A 103 16.90 10.63 -7.23
C GLY A 103 15.92 11.58 -7.92
N THR A 104 15.92 11.67 -9.26
CA THR A 104 14.97 12.53 -9.99
C THR A 104 13.54 12.01 -9.81
N ILE A 105 12.66 12.85 -9.29
CA ILE A 105 11.23 12.54 -9.15
C ILE A 105 10.56 12.74 -10.52
N VAL A 106 10.12 11.65 -11.14
CA VAL A 106 9.42 11.67 -12.43
C VAL A 106 7.91 11.84 -12.21
N ARG A 107 7.39 11.27 -11.13
CA ARG A 107 5.97 11.36 -10.78
C ARG A 107 5.83 11.55 -9.28
N ASP A 108 5.10 12.58 -8.89
CA ASP A 108 4.72 12.85 -7.50
C ASP A 108 3.29 12.34 -7.24
N LYS A 109 3.03 11.89 -6.01
CA LYS A 109 1.71 11.42 -5.56
C LYS A 109 0.58 12.44 -5.78
N ASN A 110 0.91 13.72 -5.71
CA ASN A 110 -0.06 14.80 -5.84
C ASN A 110 -0.60 14.97 -7.27
N ILE A 111 0.04 14.33 -8.25
CA ILE A 111 -0.37 14.34 -9.66
C ILE A 111 -1.34 13.17 -9.95
N SER A 112 -1.56 12.27 -9.00
CA SER A 112 -2.26 10.99 -9.21
C SER A 112 -3.78 11.09 -9.42
N ASP A 113 -4.41 12.23 -9.17
CA ASP A 113 -5.87 12.37 -9.33
C ASP A 113 -6.34 12.44 -10.80
N THR A 114 -5.40 12.45 -11.75
CA THR A 114 -5.69 12.50 -13.19
C THR A 114 -5.13 11.30 -13.94
N LEU A 115 -5.48 10.08 -13.52
CA LEU A 115 -5.13 8.86 -14.26
C LEU A 115 -5.96 8.68 -15.54
N ALA A 116 -6.93 9.52 -15.79
CA ALA A 116 -7.66 9.59 -17.04
C ALA A 116 -6.89 10.53 -17.98
N GLY A 117 -6.03 9.98 -18.83
CA GLY A 117 -5.44 10.69 -19.96
C GLY A 117 -3.92 10.85 -19.98
N THR A 118 -3.16 10.10 -19.19
CA THR A 118 -1.72 10.04 -19.41
C THR A 118 -1.41 9.01 -20.50
N ASP A 119 -0.66 9.42 -21.53
CA ASP A 119 -0.08 8.53 -22.55
C ASP A 119 1.09 7.70 -22.02
N ASP A 120 1.26 7.64 -20.69
CA ASP A 120 2.32 6.89 -20.06
C ASP A 120 2.16 5.39 -20.31
N GLU A 121 3.27 4.74 -20.60
CA GLU A 121 3.31 3.28 -20.69
C GLU A 121 2.87 2.65 -19.37
N LYS A 122 2.01 1.63 -19.47
CA LYS A 122 1.41 0.96 -18.33
C LYS A 122 2.14 -0.33 -18.01
N TRP A 123 2.50 -0.48 -16.74
CA TRP A 123 3.29 -1.60 -16.24
C TRP A 123 2.56 -2.37 -15.15
N THR A 124 2.70 -3.68 -15.19
CA THR A 124 2.24 -4.54 -14.08
C THR A 124 3.39 -4.72 -13.09
N ILE A 125 3.18 -4.34 -11.84
CA ILE A 125 4.18 -4.41 -10.79
C ILE A 125 4.05 -5.74 -10.07
N CYS A 126 5.07 -6.57 -10.18
CA CYS A 126 5.18 -7.87 -9.53
C CYS A 126 6.26 -7.82 -8.45
N GLY A 127 6.06 -8.55 -7.36
CA GLY A 127 7.11 -8.76 -6.37
C GLY A 127 8.11 -9.83 -6.80
N SER A 128 9.00 -10.16 -5.87
CA SER A 128 10.11 -11.09 -6.08
C SER A 128 9.82 -12.54 -5.67
N LEU A 129 8.57 -12.86 -5.30
CA LEU A 129 8.18 -14.20 -4.90
C LEU A 129 7.87 -15.09 -6.10
N CYS A 130 8.17 -16.40 -5.98
CA CYS A 130 7.83 -17.41 -6.97
C CYS A 130 6.35 -17.80 -6.86
N THR A 131 5.45 -16.85 -7.09
CA THR A 131 4.00 -17.09 -7.13
C THR A 131 3.31 -16.08 -8.02
N VAL A 132 2.30 -16.51 -8.76
CA VAL A 132 1.46 -15.65 -9.60
C VAL A 132 0.62 -14.66 -8.77
N ALA A 133 0.49 -14.91 -7.46
CA ALA A 133 -0.22 -14.03 -6.54
C ALA A 133 0.61 -12.80 -6.14
N ASP A 134 1.94 -12.81 -6.38
CA ASP A 134 2.81 -11.69 -6.02
C ASP A 134 2.68 -10.53 -7.02
N LEU A 135 1.52 -9.92 -6.97
CA LEU A 135 1.10 -8.86 -7.86
C LEU A 135 0.66 -7.66 -7.03
N ILE A 136 1.43 -6.57 -7.06
CA ILE A 136 1.15 -5.38 -6.29
C ILE A 136 0.10 -4.52 -6.99
N VAL A 137 0.28 -4.22 -8.27
CA VAL A 137 -0.67 -3.43 -9.04
C VAL A 137 -0.58 -3.76 -10.52
N LYS A 138 -1.71 -3.70 -11.23
CA LYS A 138 -1.80 -3.86 -12.69
C LYS A 138 -1.89 -2.51 -13.36
N ASN A 139 -1.27 -2.39 -14.54
CA ASN A 139 -1.42 -1.24 -15.44
C ASN A 139 -1.08 0.11 -14.76
N LEU A 140 -0.02 0.13 -13.94
CA LEU A 140 0.47 1.35 -13.32
C LEU A 140 1.14 2.23 -14.39
N PRO A 141 0.69 3.48 -14.63
CA PRO A 141 1.31 4.36 -15.62
C PRO A 141 2.61 4.95 -15.05
N ILE A 142 3.75 4.45 -15.52
CA ILE A 142 5.09 4.87 -15.05
C ILE A 142 5.92 5.52 -16.17
N GLY A 143 5.57 5.28 -17.43
CA GLY A 143 6.41 5.70 -18.56
C GLY A 143 7.51 4.69 -18.85
N LYS A 144 8.78 5.13 -18.86
CA LYS A 144 9.95 4.28 -19.21
C LYS A 144 10.78 3.94 -17.97
N PRO A 145 10.44 2.87 -17.24
CA PRO A 145 11.20 2.45 -16.06
C PRO A 145 12.56 1.88 -16.43
N GLN A 146 13.48 1.90 -15.45
CA GLN A 146 14.79 1.27 -15.53
C GLN A 146 15.11 0.53 -14.24
N THR A 147 15.94 -0.49 -14.32
CA THR A 147 16.48 -1.17 -13.15
C THR A 147 17.22 -0.17 -12.25
N GLY A 148 16.98 -0.23 -10.94
CA GLY A 148 17.52 0.70 -9.96
C GLY A 148 16.61 1.89 -9.65
N ASP A 149 15.59 2.17 -10.47
CA ASP A 149 14.54 3.14 -10.15
C ASP A 149 13.75 2.68 -8.90
N LYS A 150 13.00 3.59 -8.30
CA LYS A 150 12.22 3.31 -7.09
C LYS A 150 10.75 3.67 -7.29
N ILE A 151 9.89 2.88 -6.67
CA ILE A 151 8.46 3.15 -6.57
C ILE A 151 8.14 3.35 -5.09
N ILE A 152 7.44 4.43 -4.78
CA ILE A 152 6.98 4.77 -3.43
C ILE A 152 5.47 4.64 -3.41
N PHE A 153 4.94 3.69 -2.66
CA PHE A 153 3.51 3.53 -2.45
C PHE A 153 3.10 4.21 -1.15
N TYR A 154 2.03 5.00 -1.19
CA TYR A 154 1.50 5.75 -0.06
C TYR A 154 0.31 5.04 0.60
N ASN A 155 -0.10 5.51 1.75
CA ASN A 155 -1.21 4.98 2.53
C ASN A 155 -0.99 3.53 3.02
N ILE A 156 0.22 3.23 3.42
CA ILE A 156 0.68 1.90 3.86
C ILE A 156 0.65 1.73 5.39
N GLY A 157 0.40 2.79 6.16
CA GLY A 157 0.52 2.79 7.61
C GLY A 157 -0.47 1.88 8.35
N ALA A 158 -1.62 1.54 7.74
CA ALA A 158 -2.63 0.70 8.39
C ALA A 158 -2.62 -0.72 7.84
N TYR A 159 -2.38 -1.71 8.69
CA TYR A 159 -2.46 -3.16 8.42
C TYR A 159 -1.45 -3.71 7.42
N SER A 160 -1.00 -2.93 6.47
CA SER A 160 -0.32 -3.39 5.26
C SER A 160 0.90 -4.27 5.54
N ILE A 161 1.71 -3.92 6.54
CA ILE A 161 2.90 -4.73 6.90
C ILE A 161 2.49 -5.99 7.65
N THR A 162 1.51 -5.90 8.56
CA THR A 162 1.12 -7.03 9.41
C THR A 162 0.31 -8.09 8.67
N GLU A 163 -0.30 -7.73 7.54
CA GLU A 163 -1.06 -8.64 6.68
C GLU A 163 -0.22 -9.22 5.52
N GLY A 164 1.07 -8.88 5.43
CA GLY A 164 1.99 -9.45 4.45
C GLY A 164 2.20 -10.96 4.66
N ILE A 165 2.45 -11.72 3.60
CA ILE A 165 2.73 -13.16 3.69
C ILE A 165 4.21 -13.46 3.96
N TYR A 166 4.79 -12.81 4.96
CA TYR A 166 6.22 -12.78 5.22
C TYR A 166 6.86 -14.15 5.56
N LEU A 167 6.08 -15.17 5.88
CA LEU A 167 6.60 -16.54 6.09
C LEU A 167 6.77 -17.33 4.79
N PHE A 168 6.16 -16.89 3.68
CA PHE A 168 6.25 -17.62 2.41
C PHE A 168 7.66 -17.56 1.85
N LEU A 169 8.22 -18.73 1.51
CA LEU A 169 9.58 -18.92 1.00
C LEU A 169 10.69 -18.40 1.94
N SER A 170 10.41 -18.25 3.23
CA SER A 170 11.36 -17.74 4.25
C SER A 170 12.06 -16.44 3.83
N ARG A 171 11.32 -15.56 3.14
CA ARG A 171 11.84 -14.25 2.72
C ARG A 171 12.00 -13.32 3.93
N ARG A 172 12.97 -12.43 3.84
CA ARG A 172 13.21 -11.46 4.89
C ARG A 172 12.07 -10.45 4.97
N MET A 173 11.72 -10.04 6.19
CA MET A 173 10.78 -8.94 6.43
C MET A 173 11.42 -7.60 6.06
N PRO A 174 10.61 -6.59 5.68
CA PRO A 174 11.14 -5.28 5.32
C PRO A 174 11.72 -4.55 6.53
N VAL A 175 12.67 -3.66 6.27
CA VAL A 175 13.11 -2.65 7.24
C VAL A 175 11.95 -1.69 7.52
N ILE A 176 11.82 -1.28 8.79
CA ILE A 176 10.88 -0.22 9.19
C ILE A 176 11.69 0.91 9.81
N THR A 177 11.53 2.10 9.26
CA THR A 177 12.13 3.33 9.77
C THR A 177 11.05 4.36 10.05
N ALA A 178 11.26 5.24 11.02
CA ALA A 178 10.52 6.46 11.16
C ALA A 178 11.29 7.62 10.52
N TYR A 179 10.57 8.48 9.82
CA TYR A 179 11.06 9.76 9.34
C TYR A 179 10.43 10.85 10.22
N ASN A 180 11.27 11.54 10.96
CA ASN A 180 10.85 12.55 11.93
C ASN A 180 10.72 13.94 11.30
N GLU A 181 10.02 14.85 11.97
CA GLU A 181 9.80 16.23 11.50
C GLU A 181 11.10 17.03 11.33
N ASP A 182 12.14 16.70 12.10
CA ASP A 182 13.47 17.31 12.01
C ASP A 182 14.32 16.77 10.84
N GLY A 183 13.76 15.83 10.05
CA GLY A 183 14.44 15.17 8.94
C GLY A 183 15.32 14.00 9.35
N SER A 184 15.38 13.65 10.62
CA SER A 184 16.11 12.47 11.09
C SER A 184 15.37 11.18 10.73
N VAL A 185 16.14 10.10 10.57
CA VAL A 185 15.62 8.75 10.30
C VAL A 185 16.00 7.85 11.45
N GLU A 186 15.02 7.22 12.06
CA GLU A 186 15.20 6.27 13.15
C GLU A 186 14.86 4.85 12.68
N LEU A 187 15.72 3.88 13.02
CA LEU A 187 15.48 2.47 12.71
C LEU A 187 14.57 1.86 13.78
N TYR A 188 13.36 1.46 13.39
CA TYR A 188 12.41 0.78 14.29
C TYR A 188 12.53 -0.73 14.23
N ARG A 189 12.76 -1.29 13.06
CA ARG A 189 12.98 -2.72 12.85
C ARG A 189 13.93 -2.93 11.69
N ASP A 190 15.02 -3.59 11.97
CA ASP A 190 15.96 -4.04 10.94
C ASP A 190 15.40 -5.25 10.17
N VAL A 191 16.09 -5.60 9.10
CA VAL A 191 15.81 -6.80 8.31
C VAL A 191 15.70 -8.01 9.23
N THR A 192 14.54 -8.65 9.23
CA THR A 192 14.28 -9.82 10.06
C THR A 192 14.21 -11.07 9.19
N ALA A 193 15.05 -12.05 9.49
CA ALA A 193 15.03 -13.35 8.85
C ALA A 193 13.81 -14.17 9.34
N THR A 194 13.12 -14.83 8.42
CA THR A 194 11.94 -15.65 8.76
C THR A 194 12.19 -17.16 8.65
N ASP A 195 13.37 -17.55 8.17
CA ASP A 195 13.79 -18.96 8.07
C ASP A 195 13.81 -19.66 9.43
N THR A 196 14.18 -18.95 10.50
CA THR A 196 14.17 -19.49 11.86
C THR A 196 12.77 -19.86 12.35
N ILE A 197 11.71 -19.19 11.84
CA ILE A 197 10.32 -19.50 12.18
C ILE A 197 9.86 -20.74 11.41
N ASN A 198 10.35 -20.92 10.19
CA ASN A 198 9.99 -22.03 9.30
C ASN A 198 10.90 -23.26 9.48
N SER A 199 11.98 -23.16 10.24
CA SER A 199 12.95 -24.22 10.47
C SER A 199 12.66 -24.99 11.74
N ARG A 200 13.00 -26.28 11.74
CA ARG A 200 12.97 -27.10 12.95
C ARG A 200 14.09 -26.66 13.91
N ILE A 201 13.73 -26.35 15.13
CA ILE A 201 14.71 -26.12 16.21
C ILE A 201 15.18 -27.51 16.68
N TYR A 202 16.45 -27.84 16.45
CA TYR A 202 17.09 -28.99 17.09
C TYR A 202 17.54 -28.56 18.49
N VAL A 203 16.82 -28.98 19.50
CA VAL A 203 17.33 -28.90 20.88
C VAL A 203 18.40 -30.01 21.00
N LYS A 204 19.64 -29.61 21.25
CA LYS A 204 20.73 -30.56 21.56
C LYS A 204 20.57 -31.05 22.96
#